data_a559a2d05c81d8e2174436b2fa9e7ded
#
_entry.id   a559a2d05c81d8e2174436b2fa9e7ded
#
_cell.length_a   1.000
_cell.length_b   1.000
_cell.length_c   1.000
_cell.angle_alpha   90.00
_cell.angle_beta   90.00
_cell.angle_gamma   90.00
#
_symmetry.space_group_name_H-M   'P 1'
#
loop_
_entity.id
_entity.type
_entity.pdbx_description
1 polymer ?
#
loop_
_entity_poly.entity_id
_entity_poly.type
_entity_poly.pdbx_seq_one_letter_code
_entity_poly.pdbx_strand_id
1 'polypeptide(L)'
;WEQRKLGELTTILSAARVHKEEWRTAGVPFYRSSDVMAALNGTENERAFISQELFEKLSAQSGAPQKGDVMVTGGGSVGTPYIVPDNKPLYTKDADLIWIKRNAEIDPKFLYSFFMSPIFKSYIRSISHVGTIAHYTIEQVKETPLLMPCSIVEQKAIGSFLGDLDSLITLHQ
;
A
#
# COMPACT_ATOMS: atom_id res chain seq x y z
N TRP A 1 16.27 1.51 18.15
CA TRP A 1 15.31 0.74 17.36
C TRP A 1 14.35 0.03 18.31
N GLU A 2 13.09 0.00 17.92
CA GLU A 2 12.03 -0.68 18.68
C GLU A 2 11.18 -1.54 17.74
N GLN A 3 10.58 -2.59 18.28
CA GLN A 3 9.63 -3.42 17.55
C GLN A 3 8.21 -3.09 18.03
N ARG A 4 7.35 -2.72 17.12
CA ARG A 4 5.95 -2.40 17.36
C ARG A 4 5.04 -3.07 16.33
N LYS A 5 3.77 -3.28 16.66
CA LYS A 5 2.78 -3.71 15.67
C LYS A 5 2.32 -2.51 14.83
N LEU A 6 2.12 -2.72 13.53
CA LEU A 6 1.64 -1.64 12.64
C LEU A 6 0.32 -1.04 13.12
N GLY A 7 -0.59 -1.84 13.64
CA GLY A 7 -1.89 -1.37 14.14
C GLY A 7 -1.80 -0.49 15.39
N GLU A 8 -0.69 -0.51 16.12
CA GLU A 8 -0.44 0.40 17.25
C GLU A 8 0.06 1.77 16.78
N LEU A 9 0.68 1.80 15.61
CA LEU A 9 1.34 2.98 15.06
C LEU A 9 0.43 3.81 14.17
N THR A 10 -0.50 3.18 13.44
CA THR A 10 -1.30 3.88 12.44
C THR A 10 -2.67 3.25 12.23
N THR A 11 -3.56 3.99 11.60
CA THR A 11 -4.87 3.49 11.18
C THR A 11 -4.74 2.66 9.92
N ILE A 12 -5.26 1.43 9.97
CA ILE A 12 -5.27 0.48 8.86
C ILE A 12 -6.71 0.13 8.54
N LEU A 13 -7.10 0.28 7.29
CA LEU A 13 -8.49 0.07 6.84
C LEU A 13 -8.54 -0.39 5.37
N SER A 14 -9.73 -0.71 4.88
CA SER A 14 -10.04 -0.81 3.46
C SER A 14 -10.99 0.31 3.05
N ALA A 15 -10.97 0.65 1.77
CA ALA A 15 -11.92 1.59 1.20
C ALA A 15 -13.34 0.99 1.14
N ALA A 16 -14.36 1.84 1.05
CA ALA A 16 -15.72 1.38 0.77
C ALA A 16 -15.77 0.73 -0.63
N ARG A 17 -16.58 -0.32 -0.74
CA ARG A 17 -16.62 -1.19 -1.93
C ARG A 17 -17.12 -0.45 -3.16
N VAL A 18 -16.44 -0.69 -4.30
CA VAL A 18 -16.88 -0.32 -5.64
C VAL A 18 -17.28 -1.60 -6.39
N HIS A 19 -18.49 -1.63 -6.93
CA HIS A 19 -18.96 -2.74 -7.74
C HIS A 19 -18.46 -2.64 -9.19
N LYS A 20 -18.34 -3.78 -9.88
CA LYS A 20 -17.79 -3.82 -11.24
C LYS A 20 -18.61 -2.99 -12.23
N GLU A 21 -19.91 -2.91 -12.04
CA GLU A 21 -20.87 -2.13 -12.85
C GLU A 21 -20.64 -0.62 -12.73
N GLU A 22 -19.98 -0.19 -11.67
CA GLU A 22 -19.65 1.22 -11.39
C GLU A 22 -18.34 1.66 -12.04
N TRP A 23 -17.58 0.71 -12.62
CA TRP A 23 -16.33 1.02 -13.29
C TRP A 23 -16.58 1.80 -14.59
N ARG A 24 -15.68 2.71 -14.89
CA ARG A 24 -15.72 3.59 -16.06
C ARG A 24 -14.37 3.56 -16.79
N THR A 25 -14.37 4.06 -18.02
CA THR A 25 -13.16 4.24 -18.84
C THR A 25 -12.48 5.59 -18.61
N ALA A 26 -13.15 6.50 -17.91
CA ALA A 26 -12.62 7.83 -17.54
C ALA A 26 -13.25 8.31 -16.23
N GLY A 27 -12.58 9.25 -15.55
CA GLY A 27 -13.02 9.83 -14.28
C GLY A 27 -11.91 9.81 -13.23
N VAL A 28 -12.25 9.50 -11.97
CA VAL A 28 -11.28 9.34 -10.89
C VAL A 28 -10.61 7.98 -11.01
N PRO A 29 -9.26 7.90 -11.02
CA PRO A 29 -8.54 6.64 -11.08
C PRO A 29 -8.94 5.71 -9.93
N PHE A 30 -9.20 4.45 -10.28
CA PHE A 30 -9.58 3.41 -9.36
C PHE A 30 -8.51 2.32 -9.36
N TYR A 31 -7.67 2.30 -8.32
CA TYR A 31 -6.52 1.41 -8.22
C TYR A 31 -6.92 0.03 -7.68
N ARG A 32 -6.43 -0.99 -8.39
CA ARG A 32 -6.52 -2.41 -8.06
C ARG A 32 -5.12 -2.95 -7.78
N SER A 33 -5.00 -4.17 -7.29
CA SER A 33 -3.70 -4.84 -7.11
C SER A 33 -2.88 -4.88 -8.39
N SER A 34 -3.54 -5.05 -9.56
CA SER A 34 -2.87 -5.02 -10.87
C SER A 34 -2.23 -3.67 -11.20
N ASP A 35 -2.83 -2.56 -10.77
CA ASP A 35 -2.29 -1.21 -10.98
C ASP A 35 -1.05 -0.98 -10.10
N VAL A 36 -1.06 -1.51 -8.87
CA VAL A 36 0.10 -1.49 -7.98
C VAL A 36 1.25 -2.32 -8.56
N MET A 37 0.96 -3.50 -9.08
CA MET A 37 1.98 -4.35 -9.72
C MET A 37 2.56 -3.71 -10.98
N ALA A 38 1.73 -3.08 -11.79
CA ALA A 38 2.18 -2.35 -12.97
C ALA A 38 3.11 -1.18 -12.59
N ALA A 39 2.73 -0.42 -11.55
CA ALA A 39 3.56 0.66 -11.03
C ALA A 39 4.92 0.15 -10.51
N LEU A 40 4.95 -0.98 -9.81
CA LEU A 40 6.20 -1.60 -9.32
C LEU A 40 7.11 -2.05 -10.47
N ASN A 41 6.52 -2.64 -11.52
CA ASN A 41 7.27 -3.20 -12.65
C ASN A 41 7.58 -2.17 -13.76
N GLY A 42 7.11 -0.92 -13.62
CA GLY A 42 7.25 0.11 -14.66
C GLY A 42 6.50 -0.25 -15.95
N THR A 43 5.43 -1.05 -15.87
CA THR A 43 4.63 -1.48 -17.02
C THR A 43 3.31 -0.72 -17.11
N GLU A 44 2.72 -0.69 -18.29
CA GLU A 44 1.37 -0.17 -18.48
C GLU A 44 0.32 -1.18 -18.02
N ASN A 45 -0.81 -0.67 -17.52
CA ASN A 45 -1.98 -1.47 -17.17
C ASN A 45 -3.25 -0.75 -17.65
N GLU A 46 -4.25 -1.52 -18.02
CA GLU A 46 -5.57 -0.97 -18.30
C GLU A 46 -6.19 -0.44 -17.02
N ARG A 47 -6.23 0.90 -16.89
CA ARG A 47 -6.76 1.56 -15.70
C ARG A 47 -8.27 1.52 -15.66
N ALA A 48 -8.82 1.25 -14.50
CA ALA A 48 -10.22 1.48 -14.20
C ALA A 48 -10.41 2.87 -13.58
N PHE A 49 -11.61 3.41 -13.73
CA PHE A 49 -12.01 4.70 -13.17
C PHE A 49 -13.37 4.56 -12.51
N ILE A 50 -13.71 5.52 -11.68
CA ILE A 50 -15.08 5.71 -11.16
C ILE A 50 -15.56 7.12 -11.46
N SER A 51 -16.86 7.36 -11.40
CA SER A 51 -17.40 8.69 -11.58
C SER A 51 -17.01 9.61 -10.42
N GLN A 52 -16.95 10.92 -10.66
CA GLN A 52 -16.68 11.91 -9.62
C GLN A 52 -17.74 11.85 -8.50
N GLU A 53 -19.01 11.69 -8.86
CA GLU A 53 -20.11 11.55 -7.90
C GLU A 53 -19.94 10.35 -6.97
N LEU A 54 -19.57 9.19 -7.53
CA LEU A 54 -19.31 7.98 -6.74
C LEU A 54 -18.09 8.16 -5.84
N PHE A 55 -17.02 8.77 -6.34
CA PHE A 55 -15.84 9.10 -5.55
C PHE A 55 -16.18 9.96 -4.34
N GLU A 56 -16.97 11.04 -4.52
CA GLU A 56 -17.39 11.92 -3.44
C GLU A 56 -18.24 11.19 -2.40
N LYS A 57 -19.21 10.40 -2.85
CA LYS A 57 -20.07 9.58 -1.98
C LYS A 57 -19.25 8.58 -1.15
N LEU A 58 -18.35 7.82 -1.77
CA LEU A 58 -17.57 6.79 -1.07
C LEU A 58 -16.50 7.42 -0.18
N SER A 59 -15.89 8.53 -0.62
CA SER A 59 -14.92 9.28 0.18
C SER A 59 -15.54 9.88 1.45
N ALA A 60 -16.81 10.25 1.41
CA ALA A 60 -17.54 10.69 2.59
C ALA A 60 -17.74 9.57 3.62
N GLN A 61 -17.76 8.30 3.18
CA GLN A 61 -17.92 7.13 4.06
C GLN A 61 -16.59 6.65 4.66
N SER A 62 -15.57 6.48 3.86
CA SER A 62 -14.30 5.86 4.26
C SER A 62 -13.08 6.78 4.16
N GLY A 63 -13.26 7.98 3.64
CA GLY A 63 -12.17 8.87 3.25
C GLY A 63 -11.64 8.52 1.87
N ALA A 64 -10.65 9.28 1.40
CA ALA A 64 -9.91 9.02 0.19
C ALA A 64 -8.40 8.98 0.48
N PRO A 65 -7.62 8.18 -0.26
CA PRO A 65 -6.18 8.14 -0.12
C PRO A 65 -5.55 9.52 -0.32
N GLN A 66 -4.53 9.81 0.47
CA GLN A 66 -3.79 11.08 0.45
C GLN A 66 -2.32 10.83 0.23
N LYS A 67 -1.62 11.85 -0.25
CA LYS A 67 -0.16 11.81 -0.40
C LYS A 67 0.53 11.27 0.85
N GLY A 68 1.37 10.25 0.67
CA GLY A 68 2.12 9.59 1.74
C GLY A 68 1.38 8.44 2.43
N ASP A 69 0.12 8.19 2.11
CA ASP A 69 -0.52 6.94 2.49
C ASP A 69 0.16 5.77 1.76
N VAL A 70 0.20 4.62 2.41
CA VAL A 70 0.76 3.40 1.81
C VAL A 70 -0.36 2.40 1.60
N MET A 71 -0.52 1.94 0.38
CA MET A 71 -1.39 0.81 0.06
C MET A 71 -0.56 -0.45 -0.02
N VAL A 72 -1.10 -1.57 0.42
CA VAL A 72 -0.44 -2.87 0.31
C VAL A 72 -1.41 -3.90 -0.24
N THR A 73 -0.95 -4.74 -1.17
CA THR A 73 -1.81 -5.76 -1.78
C THR A 73 -2.15 -6.86 -0.77
N GLY A 74 -3.45 -7.15 -0.63
CA GLY A 74 -3.98 -8.20 0.24
C GLY A 74 -4.13 -9.55 -0.44
N GLY A 75 -4.11 -9.59 -1.78
CA GLY A 75 -4.26 -10.81 -2.58
C GLY A 75 -3.38 -10.79 -3.82
N GLY A 76 -3.22 -11.93 -4.48
CA GLY A 76 -2.32 -12.09 -5.62
C GLY A 76 -0.86 -11.98 -5.19
N SER A 77 -0.15 -10.94 -5.59
CA SER A 77 1.20 -10.62 -5.11
C SER A 77 1.13 -9.96 -3.74
N VAL A 78 0.84 -10.76 -2.71
CA VAL A 78 0.60 -10.32 -1.32
C VAL A 78 1.73 -9.46 -0.79
N GLY A 79 1.36 -8.32 -0.17
CA GLY A 79 2.29 -7.46 0.53
C GLY A 79 3.08 -6.50 -0.37
N THR A 80 2.70 -6.34 -1.63
CA THR A 80 3.33 -5.35 -2.51
C THR A 80 2.87 -3.94 -2.13
N PRO A 81 3.79 -3.04 -1.78
CA PRO A 81 3.45 -1.69 -1.35
C PRO A 81 3.33 -0.70 -2.51
N TYR A 82 2.52 0.34 -2.31
CA TYR A 82 2.42 1.51 -3.17
C TYR A 82 2.26 2.77 -2.32
N ILE A 83 3.13 3.76 -2.51
CA ILE A 83 3.01 5.05 -1.84
C ILE A 83 2.17 5.97 -2.72
N VAL A 84 1.12 6.58 -2.15
CA VAL A 84 0.31 7.58 -2.84
C VAL A 84 1.19 8.83 -3.09
N PRO A 85 1.46 9.19 -4.36
CA PRO A 85 2.49 10.16 -4.69
C PRO A 85 2.07 11.61 -4.50
N ASP A 86 0.79 11.91 -4.64
CA ASP A 86 0.24 13.26 -4.59
C ASP A 86 -1.19 13.27 -4.02
N ASN A 87 -1.84 14.43 -3.99
CA ASN A 87 -3.20 14.60 -3.47
C ASN A 87 -4.25 14.65 -4.60
N LYS A 88 -3.93 14.19 -5.82
CA LYS A 88 -4.94 14.06 -6.86
C LYS A 88 -6.00 13.02 -6.45
N PRO A 89 -7.25 13.20 -6.87
CA PRO A 89 -8.28 12.22 -6.59
C PRO A 89 -7.85 10.82 -7.02
N LEU A 90 -7.93 9.88 -6.09
CA LEU A 90 -7.61 8.48 -6.27
C LEU A 90 -8.51 7.67 -5.36
N TYR A 91 -9.06 6.58 -5.85
CA TYR A 91 -9.78 5.62 -5.04
C TYR A 91 -9.16 4.24 -5.14
N THR A 92 -9.45 3.35 -4.21
CA THR A 92 -8.82 2.03 -4.15
C THR A 92 -9.84 0.93 -4.01
N LYS A 93 -9.49 -0.28 -4.45
CA LYS A 93 -10.36 -1.44 -4.38
C LYS A 93 -10.38 -2.03 -2.99
N ASP A 94 -11.60 -2.22 -2.49
CA ASP A 94 -11.89 -2.98 -1.28
C ASP A 94 -11.23 -4.38 -1.30
N ALA A 95 -10.74 -4.81 -0.17
CA ALA A 95 -10.12 -6.12 0.11
C ALA A 95 -8.85 -6.48 -0.69
N ASP A 96 -8.65 -5.94 -1.88
CA ASP A 96 -7.46 -6.18 -2.68
C ASP A 96 -6.30 -5.24 -2.31
N LEU A 97 -6.62 -4.02 -1.87
CA LEU A 97 -5.65 -3.04 -1.40
C LEU A 97 -6.01 -2.59 0.02
N ILE A 98 -5.15 -2.91 0.95
CA ILE A 98 -5.25 -2.48 2.33
C ILE A 98 -4.58 -1.12 2.45
N TRP A 99 -5.27 -0.19 3.08
CA TRP A 99 -4.84 1.19 3.18
C TRP A 99 -4.27 1.49 4.57
N ILE A 100 -3.00 1.85 4.60
CA ILE A 100 -2.25 2.26 5.78
C ILE A 100 -2.14 3.78 5.74
N LYS A 101 -2.81 4.45 6.66
CA LYS A 101 -2.81 5.92 6.69
C LYS A 101 -1.46 6.47 7.13
N ARG A 102 -1.03 7.53 6.46
CA ARG A 102 0.14 8.30 6.89
C ARG A 102 -0.05 8.87 8.29
N ASN A 103 1.02 8.98 9.03
CA ASN A 103 1.07 9.69 10.31
C ASN A 103 2.46 10.32 10.52
N ALA A 104 2.70 10.86 11.72
CA ALA A 104 3.97 11.48 12.05
C ALA A 104 5.04 10.50 12.56
N GLU A 105 4.68 9.26 12.87
CA GLU A 105 5.57 8.27 13.51
C GLU A 105 6.27 7.37 12.51
N ILE A 106 5.70 7.20 11.28
CA ILE A 106 6.26 6.32 10.27
C ILE A 106 6.51 7.09 8.98
N ASP A 107 7.73 7.01 8.47
CA ASP A 107 8.07 7.51 7.15
C ASP A 107 7.54 6.57 6.05
N PRO A 108 6.82 7.06 5.02
CA PRO A 108 6.25 6.21 3.97
C PRO A 108 7.28 5.43 3.16
N LYS A 109 8.47 6.01 2.91
CA LYS A 109 9.54 5.34 2.16
C LYS A 109 10.20 4.25 3.00
N PHE A 110 10.38 4.49 4.30
CA PHE A 110 10.84 3.47 5.23
C PHE A 110 9.86 2.30 5.28
N LEU A 111 8.55 2.58 5.42
CA LEU A 111 7.51 1.56 5.43
C LEU A 111 7.47 0.78 4.10
N TYR A 112 7.60 1.46 2.97
CA TYR A 112 7.70 0.83 1.65
C TYR A 112 8.89 -0.15 1.61
N SER A 113 10.07 0.29 2.03
CA SER A 113 11.28 -0.55 2.06
C SER A 113 11.13 -1.76 2.98
N PHE A 114 10.44 -1.60 4.10
CA PHE A 114 10.10 -2.72 4.98
C PHE A 114 9.26 -3.78 4.24
N PHE A 115 8.19 -3.39 3.56
CA PHE A 115 7.34 -4.33 2.80
C PHE A 115 8.10 -5.02 1.65
N MET A 116 9.08 -4.36 1.06
CA MET A 116 9.94 -4.95 0.02
C MET A 116 11.01 -5.88 0.59
N SER A 117 11.27 -5.84 1.90
CA SER A 117 12.37 -6.53 2.56
C SER A 117 12.20 -8.06 2.63
N PRO A 118 13.32 -8.82 2.70
CA PRO A 118 13.29 -10.25 2.99
C PRO A 118 12.65 -10.58 4.35
N ILE A 119 12.77 -9.68 5.33
CA ILE A 119 12.18 -9.84 6.67
C ILE A 119 10.66 -9.93 6.55
N PHE A 120 10.04 -8.98 5.87
CA PHE A 120 8.60 -9.00 5.66
C PHE A 120 8.16 -10.21 4.81
N LYS A 121 8.88 -10.54 3.75
CA LYS A 121 8.59 -11.73 2.93
C LYS A 121 8.67 -13.03 3.74
N SER A 122 9.58 -13.12 4.72
CA SER A 122 9.67 -14.25 5.65
C SER A 122 8.47 -14.28 6.60
N TYR A 123 8.06 -13.12 7.12
CA TYR A 123 6.88 -13.01 7.96
C TYR A 123 5.61 -13.47 7.23
N ILE A 124 5.37 -13.00 6.00
CA ILE A 124 4.22 -13.45 5.20
C ILE A 124 4.23 -14.97 5.02
N ARG A 125 5.38 -15.57 4.72
CA ARG A 125 5.50 -17.03 4.61
C ARG A 125 5.15 -17.75 5.92
N SER A 126 5.53 -17.17 7.07
CA SER A 126 5.26 -17.79 8.38
C SER A 126 3.78 -17.79 8.77
N ILE A 127 3.00 -16.82 8.30
CA ILE A 127 1.56 -16.72 8.59
C ILE A 127 0.68 -17.32 7.49
N SER A 128 1.26 -17.73 6.35
CA SER A 128 0.57 -18.38 5.26
C SER A 128 0.45 -19.88 5.50
N HIS A 129 -0.75 -20.43 5.30
CA HIS A 129 -0.98 -21.88 5.44
C HIS A 129 -0.60 -22.58 4.13
N VAL A 130 0.02 -23.77 4.24
CA VAL A 130 0.37 -24.60 3.09
C VAL A 130 -0.90 -25.01 2.33
N GLY A 131 -0.93 -24.76 1.01
CA GLY A 131 -2.03 -25.17 0.13
C GLY A 131 -3.19 -24.17 0.01
N THR A 132 -3.12 -23.00 0.64
CA THR A 132 -4.11 -21.92 0.46
C THR A 132 -3.52 -20.77 -0.36
N ILE A 133 -4.41 -20.09 -1.11
CA ILE A 133 -4.03 -18.80 -1.72
C ILE A 133 -3.71 -17.84 -0.56
N ALA A 134 -2.50 -17.32 -0.54
CA ALA A 134 -2.09 -16.39 0.49
C ALA A 134 -2.96 -15.13 0.43
N HIS A 135 -3.60 -14.81 1.54
CA HIS A 135 -4.28 -13.53 1.74
C HIS A 135 -3.61 -12.80 2.90
N TYR A 136 -3.44 -11.51 2.73
CA TYR A 136 -2.95 -10.62 3.77
C TYR A 136 -4.10 -9.71 4.17
N THR A 137 -4.71 -10.01 5.31
CA THR A 137 -5.91 -9.34 5.80
C THR A 137 -5.58 -8.10 6.60
N ILE A 138 -6.56 -7.22 6.81
CA ILE A 138 -6.40 -6.01 7.66
C ILE A 138 -5.90 -6.38 9.06
N GLU A 139 -6.42 -7.44 9.66
CA GLU A 139 -6.00 -7.88 10.99
C GLU A 139 -4.55 -8.38 10.98
N GLN A 140 -4.13 -9.08 9.95
CA GLN A 140 -2.74 -9.50 9.80
C GLN A 140 -1.80 -8.30 9.57
N VAL A 141 -2.25 -7.28 8.82
CA VAL A 141 -1.50 -6.02 8.67
C VAL A 141 -1.33 -5.33 10.01
N LYS A 142 -2.38 -5.24 10.81
CA LYS A 142 -2.31 -4.65 12.16
C LYS A 142 -1.34 -5.40 13.07
N GLU A 143 -1.30 -6.73 13.00
CA GLU A 143 -0.43 -7.59 13.81
C GLU A 143 1.01 -7.66 13.28
N THR A 144 1.29 -7.11 12.10
CA THR A 144 2.62 -7.18 11.47
C THR A 144 3.65 -6.48 12.35
N PRO A 145 4.71 -7.21 12.78
CA PRO A 145 5.78 -6.63 13.58
C PRO A 145 6.69 -5.78 12.69
N LEU A 146 6.84 -4.52 13.04
CA LEU A 146 7.74 -3.56 12.41
C LEU A 146 8.89 -3.24 13.38
N LEU A 147 10.10 -3.62 13.00
CA LEU A 147 11.31 -3.15 13.68
C LEU A 147 11.73 -1.83 13.04
N MET A 148 11.71 -0.75 13.79
CA MET A 148 11.90 0.60 13.27
C MET A 148 12.79 1.47 14.14
N PRO A 149 13.52 2.45 13.56
CA PRO A 149 14.17 3.50 14.35
C PRO A 149 13.14 4.34 15.08
N CYS A 150 13.43 4.71 16.36
CA CYS A 150 12.58 5.64 17.11
C CYS A 150 12.60 7.06 16.53
N SER A 151 13.63 7.40 15.76
CA SER A 151 13.78 8.70 15.12
C SER A 151 13.19 8.71 13.70
N ILE A 152 12.20 9.58 13.46
CA ILE A 152 11.64 9.80 12.12
C ILE A 152 12.70 10.33 11.11
N VAL A 153 13.73 11.03 11.60
CA VAL A 153 14.83 11.50 10.75
C VAL A 153 15.65 10.33 10.24
N GLU A 154 15.92 9.35 11.11
CA GLU A 154 16.63 8.12 10.74
C GLU A 154 15.80 7.28 9.77
N GLN A 155 14.49 7.13 10.02
CA GLN A 155 13.59 6.43 9.08
C GLN A 155 13.61 7.07 7.69
N LYS A 156 13.53 8.41 7.61
CA LYS A 156 13.61 9.15 6.34
C LYS A 156 14.93 8.93 5.62
N ALA A 157 16.04 8.96 6.35
CA ALA A 157 17.36 8.72 5.78
C ALA A 157 17.47 7.31 5.20
N ILE A 158 17.03 6.29 5.93
CA ILE A 158 17.01 4.89 5.47
C ILE A 158 16.10 4.72 4.25
N GLY A 159 14.86 5.19 4.32
CA GLY A 159 13.88 5.06 3.25
C GLY A 159 14.31 5.77 1.96
N SER A 160 14.92 6.95 2.07
CA SER A 160 15.46 7.67 0.92
C SER A 160 16.66 6.95 0.31
N PHE A 161 17.61 6.52 1.12
CA PHE A 161 18.81 5.81 0.66
C PHE A 161 18.46 4.51 -0.08
N LEU A 162 17.55 3.71 0.46
CA LEU A 162 17.10 2.48 -0.19
C LEU A 162 16.34 2.76 -1.50
N GLY A 163 15.48 3.78 -1.53
CA GLY A 163 14.78 4.19 -2.75
C GLY A 163 15.72 4.69 -3.84
N ASP A 164 16.78 5.40 -3.49
CA ASP A 164 17.81 5.86 -4.44
C ASP A 164 18.59 4.67 -5.00
N LEU A 165 18.92 3.68 -4.18
CA LEU A 165 19.57 2.43 -4.64
C LEU A 165 18.67 1.64 -5.62
N ASP A 166 17.39 1.47 -5.33
CA ASP A 166 16.44 0.80 -6.22
C ASP A 166 16.34 1.53 -7.57
N SER A 167 16.33 2.86 -7.56
CA SER A 167 16.32 3.67 -8.77
C SER A 167 17.59 3.48 -9.61
N LEU A 168 18.75 3.41 -8.98
CA LEU A 168 20.02 3.16 -9.66
C LEU A 168 20.09 1.76 -10.27
N ILE A 169 19.59 0.74 -9.57
CA ILE A 169 19.53 -0.63 -10.07
C ILE A 169 18.63 -0.71 -11.31
N THR A 170 17.46 -0.06 -11.27
CA THR A 170 16.52 -0.04 -12.40
C THR A 170 17.10 0.64 -13.64
N LEU A 171 17.92 1.68 -13.47
CA LEU A 171 18.56 2.40 -14.59
C LEU A 171 19.66 1.57 -15.29
N HIS A 172 20.16 0.49 -14.68
CA HIS A 172 21.25 -0.35 -15.20
C HIS A 172 20.75 -1.71 -15.70
N GLN A 173 19.45 -1.97 -15.72
CA GLN A 173 18.80 -3.16 -16.29
C GLN A 173 18.21 -2.87 -17.67
#